data_7279bb3a3882099f4217e8c2de1dfb25
#
_entry.id   7279bb3a3882099f4217e8c2de1dfb25
#
_cell.length_a   1.000
_cell.length_b   1.000
_cell.length_c   1.000
_cell.angle_alpha   90.00
_cell.angle_beta   90.00
_cell.angle_gamma   90.00
#
_symmetry.space_group_name_H-M   'P 1'
#
loop_
_entity.id
_entity.type
_entity.pdbx_description
1 polymer ?
#
loop_
_entity_poly.entity_id
_entity_poly.type
_entity_poly.pdbx_seq_one_letter_code
_entity_poly.pdbx_strand_id
1 'polypeptide(L)'
;MNNKVKGDVKMTKIKIMSVRDEDMPYIKAWAEKHHVEVDITKEALTDDNVEGVAGYDGLSLSQQIPLSEHVYKRLNELGIKQIAQRSAGFDTYDLELANKYNLIVSNVPSYSPNSIAEFAVNQAINVVRHFNQIQTKVREHDFRWEPTILSKSIKDLKV
;
A
#
# COMPACT_ATOMS: atom_id res chain seq x y z
N MET A 1 -4.07 -49.76 -20.22
CA MET A 1 -5.16 -48.91 -19.69
C MET A 1 -4.60 -48.08 -18.57
N ASN A 2 -4.19 -46.84 -18.85
CA ASN A 2 -3.69 -45.90 -17.86
C ASN A 2 -4.81 -44.90 -17.53
N ASN A 3 -5.57 -45.17 -16.48
CA ASN A 3 -6.46 -44.20 -15.88
C ASN A 3 -5.59 -43.23 -15.06
N LYS A 4 -5.16 -42.09 -15.68
CA LYS A 4 -4.76 -40.92 -14.93
C LYS A 4 -6.04 -40.35 -14.30
N VAL A 5 -6.19 -40.55 -13.00
CA VAL A 5 -7.12 -39.76 -12.18
C VAL A 5 -6.69 -38.32 -12.32
N LYS A 6 -7.42 -37.51 -13.07
CA LYS A 6 -7.35 -36.06 -13.03
C LYS A 6 -7.89 -35.67 -11.66
N GLY A 7 -6.97 -35.47 -10.70
CA GLY A 7 -7.34 -34.77 -9.48
C GLY A 7 -7.85 -33.38 -9.89
N ASP A 8 -9.01 -33.00 -9.40
CA ASP A 8 -9.51 -31.64 -9.54
C ASP A 8 -8.47 -30.69 -8.94
N VAL A 9 -7.79 -29.95 -9.81
CA VAL A 9 -6.86 -28.90 -9.35
C VAL A 9 -7.72 -27.81 -8.75
N LYS A 10 -7.80 -27.78 -7.41
CA LYS A 10 -8.49 -26.69 -6.69
C LYS A 10 -7.92 -25.38 -7.17
N MET A 11 -8.76 -24.50 -7.73
CA MET A 11 -8.35 -23.16 -8.12
C MET A 11 -8.04 -22.33 -6.88
N THR A 12 -6.90 -21.67 -6.87
CA THR A 12 -6.51 -20.77 -5.77
C THR A 12 -7.47 -19.59 -5.70
N LYS A 13 -7.96 -19.29 -4.49
CA LYS A 13 -8.87 -18.17 -4.21
C LYS A 13 -8.19 -17.11 -3.36
N ILE A 14 -8.20 -15.88 -3.82
CA ILE A 14 -7.57 -14.76 -3.11
C ILE A 14 -8.62 -13.67 -2.85
N LYS A 15 -8.72 -13.25 -1.59
CA LYS A 15 -9.46 -12.05 -1.20
C LYS A 15 -8.56 -10.83 -1.35
N ILE A 16 -9.01 -9.83 -2.10
CA ILE A 16 -8.28 -8.58 -2.32
C ILE A 16 -9.10 -7.43 -1.74
N MET A 17 -8.55 -6.77 -0.71
CA MET A 17 -9.25 -5.73 0.03
C MET A 17 -8.56 -4.37 -0.13
N SER A 18 -9.24 -3.28 0.23
CA SER A 18 -8.76 -1.90 0.07
C SER A 18 -8.34 -1.59 -1.38
N VAL A 19 -9.15 -2.03 -2.35
CA VAL A 19 -8.86 -1.86 -3.77
C VAL A 19 -9.36 -0.49 -4.25
N ARG A 20 -8.56 0.20 -5.05
CA ARG A 20 -8.93 1.42 -5.74
C ARG A 20 -9.42 1.12 -7.15
N ASP A 21 -10.16 2.06 -7.75
CA ASP A 21 -10.70 1.85 -9.10
C ASP A 21 -9.58 1.69 -10.14
N GLU A 22 -8.47 2.40 -9.97
CA GLU A 22 -7.29 2.29 -10.81
C GLU A 22 -6.56 0.94 -10.72
N ASP A 23 -6.72 0.19 -9.64
CA ASP A 23 -6.12 -1.14 -9.46
C ASP A 23 -6.88 -2.23 -10.23
N MET A 24 -8.18 -2.03 -10.47
CA MET A 24 -9.09 -3.04 -10.99
C MET A 24 -8.66 -3.68 -12.31
N PRO A 25 -8.21 -2.93 -13.34
CA PRO A 25 -7.78 -3.52 -14.60
C PRO A 25 -6.57 -4.46 -14.42
N TYR A 26 -5.62 -4.07 -13.58
CA TYR A 26 -4.41 -4.85 -13.33
C TYR A 26 -4.70 -6.13 -12.55
N ILE A 27 -5.56 -6.05 -11.54
CA ILE A 27 -5.98 -7.22 -10.75
C ILE A 27 -6.68 -8.24 -11.64
N LYS A 28 -7.63 -7.80 -12.48
CA LYS A 28 -8.36 -8.70 -13.39
C LYS A 28 -7.43 -9.36 -14.41
N ALA A 29 -6.56 -8.58 -15.05
CA ALA A 29 -5.60 -9.12 -16.00
C ALA A 29 -4.63 -10.13 -15.37
N TRP A 30 -4.17 -9.85 -14.13
CA TRP A 30 -3.34 -10.76 -13.40
C TRP A 30 -4.07 -12.06 -13.03
N ALA A 31 -5.30 -11.96 -12.52
CA ALA A 31 -6.11 -13.11 -12.12
C ALA A 31 -6.38 -14.04 -13.30
N GLU A 32 -6.75 -13.47 -14.46
CA GLU A 32 -6.96 -14.22 -15.70
C GLU A 32 -5.68 -14.92 -16.16
N LYS A 33 -4.57 -14.19 -16.21
CA LYS A 33 -3.25 -14.72 -16.64
C LYS A 33 -2.78 -15.90 -15.78
N HIS A 34 -3.06 -15.86 -14.49
CA HIS A 34 -2.58 -16.86 -13.53
C HIS A 34 -3.63 -17.89 -13.13
N HIS A 35 -4.83 -17.82 -13.71
CA HIS A 35 -5.95 -18.72 -13.40
C HIS A 35 -6.29 -18.75 -11.89
N VAL A 36 -6.36 -17.55 -11.28
CA VAL A 36 -6.68 -17.35 -9.87
C VAL A 36 -8.07 -16.77 -9.74
N GLU A 37 -8.90 -17.32 -8.86
CA GLU A 37 -10.18 -16.72 -8.49
C GLU A 37 -9.93 -15.57 -7.52
N VAL A 38 -10.43 -14.38 -7.83
CA VAL A 38 -10.28 -13.20 -6.98
C VAL A 38 -11.63 -12.65 -6.57
N ASP A 39 -11.76 -12.33 -5.29
CA ASP A 39 -12.88 -11.57 -4.75
C ASP A 39 -12.35 -10.22 -4.27
N ILE A 40 -12.97 -9.13 -4.76
CA ILE A 40 -12.44 -7.77 -4.67
C ILE A 40 -13.40 -6.89 -3.89
N THR A 41 -12.88 -6.17 -2.88
CA THR A 41 -13.63 -5.15 -2.13
C THR A 41 -12.80 -3.88 -1.91
N LYS A 42 -13.48 -2.74 -1.81
CA LYS A 42 -12.89 -1.46 -1.44
C LYS A 42 -12.71 -1.31 0.08
N GLU A 43 -13.36 -2.16 0.85
CA GLU A 43 -13.28 -2.13 2.31
C GLU A 43 -11.89 -2.53 2.81
N ALA A 44 -11.45 -1.88 3.89
CA ALA A 44 -10.27 -2.31 4.64
C ALA A 44 -10.61 -3.52 5.52
N LEU A 45 -9.61 -4.31 5.87
CA LEU A 45 -9.78 -5.41 6.82
C LEU A 45 -9.89 -4.86 8.24
N THR A 46 -10.92 -5.30 8.95
CA THR A 46 -11.24 -4.89 10.34
C THR A 46 -11.74 -6.08 11.15
N ASP A 47 -11.94 -5.86 12.45
CA ASP A 47 -12.56 -6.86 13.35
C ASP A 47 -13.98 -7.26 12.89
N ASP A 48 -14.73 -6.31 12.30
CA ASP A 48 -16.12 -6.54 11.92
C ASP A 48 -16.27 -7.41 10.66
N ASN A 49 -15.24 -7.43 9.79
CA ASN A 49 -15.33 -8.12 8.51
C ASN A 49 -14.31 -9.24 8.29
N VAL A 50 -13.50 -9.56 9.30
CA VAL A 50 -12.47 -10.61 9.22
C VAL A 50 -13.06 -11.99 8.90
N GLU A 51 -14.28 -12.28 9.32
CA GLU A 51 -14.97 -13.54 8.98
C GLU A 51 -15.21 -13.70 7.47
N GLY A 52 -15.29 -12.60 6.74
CA GLY A 52 -15.47 -12.59 5.28
C GLY A 52 -14.28 -13.10 4.48
N VAL A 53 -13.16 -13.46 5.14
CA VAL A 53 -11.99 -14.09 4.48
C VAL A 53 -11.99 -15.61 4.60
N ALA A 54 -13.02 -16.21 5.20
CA ALA A 54 -13.13 -17.66 5.33
C ALA A 54 -13.19 -18.34 3.94
N GLY A 55 -12.40 -19.40 3.77
CA GLY A 55 -12.38 -20.19 2.54
C GLY A 55 -11.48 -19.64 1.42
N TYR A 56 -10.78 -18.55 1.66
CA TYR A 56 -9.73 -18.06 0.75
C TYR A 56 -8.36 -18.67 1.10
N ASP A 57 -7.51 -18.83 0.10
CA ASP A 57 -6.17 -19.40 0.24
C ASP A 57 -5.13 -18.30 0.55
N GLY A 58 -5.43 -17.04 0.23
CA GLY A 58 -4.56 -15.89 0.46
C GLY A 58 -5.32 -14.58 0.56
N LEU A 59 -4.63 -13.58 1.08
CA LEU A 59 -5.16 -12.24 1.33
C LEU A 59 -4.22 -11.18 0.78
N SER A 60 -4.73 -10.27 -0.05
CA SER A 60 -3.98 -9.13 -0.54
C SER A 60 -4.61 -7.83 -0.05
N LEU A 61 -3.83 -7.01 0.63
CA LEU A 61 -4.27 -5.79 1.29
C LEU A 61 -3.53 -4.54 0.80
N SER A 62 -4.17 -3.39 0.93
CA SER A 62 -3.51 -2.09 0.97
C SER A 62 -3.91 -1.39 2.28
N GLN A 63 -3.49 -2.01 3.39
CA GLN A 63 -3.93 -1.65 4.73
C GLN A 63 -3.32 -0.33 5.18
N GLN A 64 -4.16 0.60 5.61
CA GLN A 64 -3.76 1.91 6.12
C GLN A 64 -4.01 2.06 7.64
N ILE A 65 -4.76 1.12 8.22
CA ILE A 65 -5.15 1.09 9.64
C ILE A 65 -4.47 -0.12 10.28
N PRO A 66 -3.87 0.01 11.47
CA PRO A 66 -3.31 -1.13 12.19
C PRO A 66 -4.36 -2.23 12.41
N LEU A 67 -3.94 -3.48 12.26
CA LEU A 67 -4.77 -4.64 12.55
C LEU A 67 -4.75 -4.93 14.06
N SER A 68 -5.89 -5.27 14.64
CA SER A 68 -5.98 -5.71 16.03
C SER A 68 -5.42 -7.14 16.20
N GLU A 69 -5.04 -7.51 17.41
CA GLU A 69 -4.63 -8.89 17.72
C GLU A 69 -5.72 -9.90 17.38
N HIS A 70 -6.99 -9.52 17.55
CA HIS A 70 -8.12 -10.37 17.18
C HIS A 70 -8.09 -10.74 15.70
N VAL A 71 -7.81 -9.79 14.81
CA VAL A 71 -7.71 -10.05 13.36
C VAL A 71 -6.58 -11.04 13.05
N TYR A 72 -5.37 -10.88 13.62
CA TYR A 72 -4.27 -11.83 13.41
C TYR A 72 -4.66 -13.25 13.84
N LYS A 73 -5.27 -13.38 15.02
CA LYS A 73 -5.74 -14.66 15.55
C LYS A 73 -6.77 -15.29 14.61
N ARG A 74 -7.79 -14.53 14.21
CA ARG A 74 -8.86 -15.04 13.33
C ARG A 74 -8.34 -15.44 11.95
N LEU A 75 -7.43 -14.68 11.36
CA LEU A 75 -6.81 -15.05 10.08
C LEU A 75 -6.14 -16.43 10.15
N ASN A 76 -5.37 -16.69 11.22
CA ASN A 76 -4.76 -18.00 11.41
C ASN A 76 -5.80 -19.12 11.60
N GLU A 77 -6.83 -18.90 12.41
CA GLU A 77 -7.92 -19.86 12.63
C GLU A 77 -8.71 -20.17 11.35
N LEU A 78 -8.89 -19.16 10.48
CA LEU A 78 -9.55 -19.29 9.17
C LEU A 78 -8.63 -19.90 8.10
N GLY A 79 -7.37 -20.23 8.45
CA GLY A 79 -6.43 -20.92 7.56
C GLY A 79 -5.62 -20.01 6.64
N ILE A 80 -5.77 -18.68 6.75
CA ILE A 80 -4.92 -17.73 6.01
C ILE A 80 -3.47 -17.88 6.51
N LYS A 81 -2.53 -17.96 5.58
CA LYS A 81 -1.08 -18.09 5.89
C LYS A 81 -0.27 -16.89 5.49
N GLN A 82 -0.76 -16.12 4.53
CA GLN A 82 -0.02 -14.98 3.97
C GLN A 82 -0.92 -13.77 3.79
N ILE A 83 -0.37 -12.62 4.17
CA ILE A 83 -0.88 -11.28 3.86
C ILE A 83 0.09 -10.65 2.87
N ALA A 84 -0.35 -10.36 1.65
CA ALA A 84 0.41 -9.64 0.64
C ALA A 84 0.01 -8.16 0.66
N GLN A 85 0.83 -7.31 1.26
CA GLN A 85 0.64 -5.86 1.28
C GLN A 85 1.03 -5.24 -0.07
N ARG A 86 0.15 -4.45 -0.68
CA ARG A 86 0.36 -3.79 -1.98
C ARG A 86 1.00 -2.41 -1.84
N SER A 87 1.87 -2.21 -0.86
CA SER A 87 2.66 -0.98 -0.67
C SER A 87 4.06 -1.29 -0.16
N ALA A 88 4.96 -0.30 -0.22
CA ALA A 88 6.29 -0.41 0.37
C ALA A 88 6.22 -0.34 1.90
N GLY A 89 5.43 0.58 2.46
CA GLY A 89 5.22 0.71 3.89
C GLY A 89 4.46 -0.48 4.46
N PHE A 90 4.87 -0.93 5.63
CA PHE A 90 4.25 -2.02 6.37
C PHE A 90 4.10 -1.74 7.87
N ASP A 91 4.27 -0.48 8.27
CA ASP A 91 4.20 -0.03 9.67
C ASP A 91 2.84 -0.26 10.34
N THR A 92 1.80 -0.52 9.54
CA THR A 92 0.46 -0.88 10.02
C THR A 92 0.36 -2.32 10.48
N TYR A 93 1.40 -3.13 10.28
CA TYR A 93 1.43 -4.53 10.70
C TYR A 93 2.32 -4.70 11.93
N ASP A 94 1.78 -5.37 12.93
CA ASP A 94 2.56 -5.87 14.07
C ASP A 94 3.19 -7.21 13.69
N LEU A 95 4.49 -7.19 13.44
CA LEU A 95 5.23 -8.38 13.01
C LEU A 95 5.39 -9.42 14.13
N GLU A 96 5.34 -9.01 15.39
CA GLU A 96 5.37 -9.93 16.54
C GLU A 96 4.06 -10.71 16.61
N LEU A 97 2.91 -10.01 16.44
CA LEU A 97 1.61 -10.67 16.33
C LEU A 97 1.50 -11.56 15.09
N ALA A 98 1.99 -11.08 13.94
CA ALA A 98 2.02 -11.91 12.74
C ALA A 98 2.79 -13.21 12.97
N ASN A 99 3.97 -13.13 13.57
CA ASN A 99 4.77 -14.30 13.90
C ASN A 99 4.10 -15.20 14.95
N LYS A 100 3.51 -14.61 16.00
CA LYS A 100 2.76 -15.33 17.04
C LYS A 100 1.64 -16.20 16.46
N TYR A 101 0.95 -15.68 15.43
CA TYR A 101 -0.17 -16.35 14.77
C TYR A 101 0.23 -17.04 13.46
N ASN A 102 1.53 -17.27 13.21
CA ASN A 102 2.06 -17.98 12.04
C ASN A 102 1.61 -17.39 10.70
N LEU A 103 1.53 -16.06 10.60
CA LEU A 103 1.20 -15.33 9.39
C LEU A 103 2.47 -14.76 8.75
N ILE A 104 2.61 -14.93 7.46
CA ILE A 104 3.66 -14.32 6.66
C ILE A 104 3.13 -12.99 6.13
N VAL A 105 3.82 -11.88 6.41
CA VAL A 105 3.54 -10.59 5.83
C VAL A 105 4.59 -10.29 4.76
N SER A 106 4.16 -10.02 3.54
CA SER A 106 5.03 -9.58 2.44
C SER A 106 4.59 -8.21 1.95
N ASN A 107 5.54 -7.42 1.45
CA ASN A 107 5.30 -6.09 0.92
C ASN A 107 5.95 -5.90 -0.46
N VAL A 108 5.83 -4.69 -1.02
CA VAL A 108 6.53 -4.27 -2.25
C VAL A 108 7.68 -3.33 -1.85
N PRO A 109 8.89 -3.85 -1.61
CA PRO A 109 9.95 -3.11 -0.93
C PRO A 109 10.49 -1.93 -1.74
N SER A 110 10.36 -1.97 -3.05
CA SER A 110 10.86 -0.91 -3.93
C SER A 110 9.96 -0.74 -5.14
N TYR A 111 9.15 0.31 -5.09
CA TYR A 111 8.45 0.80 -6.27
C TYR A 111 8.61 2.33 -6.32
N SER A 112 9.04 2.88 -7.44
CA SER A 112 9.14 4.32 -7.68
C SER A 112 9.94 5.15 -6.63
N PRO A 113 11.12 4.69 -6.14
CA PRO A 113 11.91 5.46 -5.16
C PRO A 113 12.37 6.81 -5.73
N ASN A 114 12.59 6.89 -7.04
CA ASN A 114 13.00 8.13 -7.71
C ASN A 114 11.92 9.20 -7.62
N SER A 115 10.65 8.86 -7.84
CA SER A 115 9.54 9.82 -7.76
C SER A 115 9.42 10.42 -6.35
N ILE A 116 9.64 9.61 -5.31
CA ILE A 116 9.63 10.07 -3.92
C ILE A 116 10.81 11.01 -3.67
N ALA A 117 12.01 10.64 -4.14
CA ALA A 117 13.21 11.46 -3.99
C ALA A 117 13.08 12.80 -4.72
N GLU A 118 12.61 12.80 -5.96
CA GLU A 118 12.37 14.00 -6.76
C GLU A 118 11.37 14.94 -6.08
N PHE A 119 10.27 14.38 -5.55
CA PHE A 119 9.30 15.17 -4.81
C PHE A 119 9.91 15.77 -3.54
N ALA A 120 10.65 15.00 -2.76
CA ALA A 120 11.30 15.46 -1.53
C ALA A 120 12.29 16.61 -1.82
N VAL A 121 13.15 16.45 -2.81
CA VAL A 121 14.12 17.49 -3.22
C VAL A 121 13.38 18.74 -3.70
N ASN A 122 12.35 18.59 -4.53
CA ASN A 122 11.56 19.72 -5.00
C ASN A 122 10.90 20.48 -3.85
N GLN A 123 10.33 19.77 -2.87
CA GLN A 123 9.73 20.43 -1.69
C GLN A 123 10.78 21.14 -0.84
N ALA A 124 11.94 20.54 -0.64
CA ALA A 124 13.05 21.20 0.08
C ALA A 124 13.45 22.51 -0.60
N ILE A 125 13.59 22.51 -1.93
CA ILE A 125 13.89 23.72 -2.72
C ILE A 125 12.76 24.75 -2.57
N ASN A 126 11.51 24.35 -2.68
CA ASN A 126 10.34 25.24 -2.56
C ASN A 126 10.29 25.93 -1.20
N VAL A 127 10.58 25.21 -0.12
CA VAL A 127 10.64 25.78 1.24
C VAL A 127 11.76 26.79 1.36
N VAL A 128 12.98 26.44 0.95
CA VAL A 128 14.17 27.31 1.04
C VAL A 128 14.02 28.58 0.23
N ARG A 129 13.33 28.48 -0.92
CA ARG A 129 13.09 29.60 -1.84
C ARG A 129 11.82 30.38 -1.55
N HIS A 130 11.11 30.09 -0.46
CA HIS A 130 9.82 30.73 -0.10
C HIS A 130 8.79 30.71 -1.24
N PHE A 131 8.80 29.63 -2.05
CA PHE A 131 8.05 29.56 -3.31
C PHE A 131 6.55 29.85 -3.11
N ASN A 132 5.92 29.28 -2.10
CA ASN A 132 4.50 29.47 -1.84
C ASN A 132 4.16 30.93 -1.50
N GLN A 133 4.99 31.59 -0.69
CA GLN A 133 4.80 33.00 -0.34
C GLN A 133 4.94 33.89 -1.56
N ILE A 134 5.97 33.65 -2.37
CA ILE A 134 6.20 34.38 -3.63
C ILE A 134 5.04 34.16 -4.60
N GLN A 135 4.54 32.93 -4.75
CA GLN A 135 3.41 32.62 -5.62
C GLN A 135 2.12 33.35 -5.19
N THR A 136 1.87 33.44 -3.88
CA THR A 136 0.71 34.23 -3.37
C THR A 136 0.84 35.68 -3.77
N LYS A 137 1.99 36.31 -3.52
CA LYS A 137 2.23 37.71 -3.92
C LYS A 137 2.07 37.92 -5.43
N VAL A 138 2.61 37.03 -6.25
CA VAL A 138 2.48 37.10 -7.72
C VAL A 138 1.02 37.02 -8.16
N ARG A 139 0.20 36.19 -7.57
CA ARG A 139 -1.25 36.12 -7.87
C ARG A 139 -2.02 37.38 -7.52
N GLU A 140 -1.54 38.11 -6.51
CA GLU A 140 -2.08 39.41 -6.07
C GLU A 140 -1.44 40.58 -6.83
N HIS A 141 -0.62 40.34 -7.85
CA HIS A 141 0.15 41.34 -8.58
C HIS A 141 1.08 42.18 -7.68
N ASP A 142 1.49 41.63 -6.52
CA ASP A 142 2.43 42.24 -5.60
C ASP A 142 3.87 41.79 -5.85
N PHE A 143 4.66 42.63 -6.52
CA PHE A 143 6.07 42.35 -6.84
C PHE A 143 7.04 43.11 -5.92
N ARG A 144 6.54 43.69 -4.83
CA ARG A 144 7.41 44.41 -3.88
C ARG A 144 8.36 43.48 -3.19
N TRP A 145 9.59 43.96 -3.03
CA TRP A 145 10.61 43.24 -2.27
C TRP A 145 10.30 43.27 -0.77
N GLU A 146 10.52 42.18 -0.09
CA GLU A 146 10.37 42.04 1.36
C GLU A 146 11.52 41.20 1.97
N PRO A 147 12.07 41.62 3.12
CA PRO A 147 13.11 40.85 3.80
C PRO A 147 12.70 39.44 4.19
N THR A 148 11.40 39.21 4.45
CA THR A 148 10.82 37.95 4.90
C THR A 148 10.87 36.83 3.86
N ILE A 149 11.01 37.17 2.58
CA ILE A 149 11.12 36.23 1.47
C ILE A 149 12.56 36.06 0.94
N LEU A 150 13.54 36.64 1.64
CA LEU A 150 14.95 36.41 1.32
C LEU A 150 15.32 34.94 1.55
N SER A 151 15.78 34.28 0.52
CA SER A 151 16.18 32.89 0.56
C SER A 151 17.69 32.73 0.54
N LYS A 152 18.17 31.65 1.18
CA LYS A 152 19.55 31.23 1.10
C LYS A 152 19.81 30.47 -0.20
N SER A 153 21.04 30.45 -0.67
CA SER A 153 21.45 29.54 -1.72
C SER A 153 21.48 28.09 -1.17
N ILE A 154 21.08 27.15 -1.98
CA ILE A 154 21.11 25.72 -1.58
C ILE A 154 22.51 25.27 -1.20
N LYS A 155 23.54 25.79 -1.88
CA LYS A 155 24.97 25.49 -1.55
C LYS A 155 25.38 25.86 -0.12
N ASP A 156 24.64 26.79 0.50
CA ASP A 156 24.98 27.31 1.84
C ASP A 156 24.19 26.58 2.94
N LEU A 157 23.38 25.59 2.58
CA LEU A 157 22.61 24.79 3.51
C LEU A 157 23.45 23.62 4.05
N LYS A 158 23.25 23.33 5.33
CA LYS A 158 23.72 22.08 5.92
C LYS A 158 22.59 21.08 5.85
N VAL A 159 22.84 19.93 5.24
CA VAL A 159 21.94 18.79 5.15
C VAL A 159 22.46 17.70 6.08
#